data_8fb021fbd83ec525fbd97f3baccf54b4
#
_entry.id   8fb021fbd83ec525fbd97f3baccf54b4
#
_cell.length_a   1.000
_cell.length_b   1.000
_cell.length_c   1.000
_cell.angle_alpha   90.00
_cell.angle_beta   90.00
_cell.angle_gamma   90.00
#
_symmetry.space_group_name_H-M   'P 1'
#
loop_
_entity.id
_entity.type
_entity.pdbx_description
1 polymer ?
#
loop_
_entity_poly.entity_id
_entity_poly.type
_entity_poly.pdbx_seq_one_letter_code
_entity_poly.pdbx_strand_id
1 'polypeptide(L)'
;MPKQTPTIKDVAAYAGVSVTTVTNVLHGRGHRFSEETRQKVLRAVEALGYRPNQVARSLVRRRSYTLGVVVEHFRGALLGNPYFSTLLDGVLAEAVQAGYQLKIIALTSSDIEHVRQRTEDGSIDGAILAAPLHQSPLLQWAQECPLPCVVAGSSPPDLRATCVDVDDENAVYQGVKWLIAQGHRRIAFIAGPVNYWSAHQREQGYLRALSEAGIFITSHWIRRGNYSTESGRWAMEKLLQVRPPFSAVVCCNDWMALGALEALRRRGICVPEEISVMGFDDVEAAAVASPPLTTIRQPVREIGMRAAKLLIQQIESGTRTPERVIFPGELVQRDSTTAFAPETADTSKHPAAVRRVRRRRTY
;
A
#
# COMPACT_ATOMS: atom_id res chain seq x y z
N MET A 1 25.79 -31.23 -26.77
CA MET A 1 26.50 -30.57 -25.67
C MET A 1 26.04 -29.13 -25.57
N PRO A 2 25.70 -28.58 -24.41
CA PRO A 2 25.35 -27.18 -24.30
C PRO A 2 26.55 -26.33 -24.72
N LYS A 3 26.35 -25.37 -25.64
CA LYS A 3 27.38 -24.41 -26.02
C LYS A 3 27.83 -23.66 -24.78
N GLN A 4 29.10 -23.76 -24.40
CA GLN A 4 29.67 -22.96 -23.32
C GLN A 4 29.47 -21.48 -23.64
N THR A 5 28.78 -20.76 -22.74
CA THR A 5 28.54 -19.32 -22.89
C THR A 5 29.90 -18.61 -22.80
N PRO A 6 30.25 -17.77 -23.79
CA PRO A 6 31.54 -17.06 -23.80
C PRO A 6 31.70 -16.23 -22.53
N THR A 7 32.94 -16.22 -22.00
CA THR A 7 33.31 -15.47 -20.79
C THR A 7 34.09 -14.20 -21.16
N ILE A 8 34.26 -13.28 -20.22
CA ILE A 8 35.10 -12.09 -20.42
C ILE A 8 36.57 -12.47 -20.71
N LYS A 9 37.02 -13.64 -20.24
CA LYS A 9 38.36 -14.14 -20.53
C LYS A 9 38.50 -14.54 -22.01
N ASP A 10 37.47 -15.12 -22.59
CA ASP A 10 37.46 -15.48 -24.01
C ASP A 10 37.49 -14.25 -24.90
N VAL A 11 36.77 -13.17 -24.53
CA VAL A 11 36.82 -11.87 -25.20
C VAL A 11 38.23 -11.26 -25.13
N ALA A 12 38.84 -11.30 -23.95
CA ALA A 12 40.21 -10.81 -23.74
C ALA A 12 41.25 -11.56 -24.61
N ALA A 13 41.14 -12.88 -24.64
CA ALA A 13 42.00 -13.75 -25.47
C ALA A 13 41.79 -13.46 -26.97
N TYR A 14 40.54 -13.36 -27.44
CA TYR A 14 40.23 -13.09 -28.85
C TYR A 14 40.69 -11.70 -29.30
N ALA A 15 40.55 -10.67 -28.44
CA ALA A 15 40.97 -9.31 -28.73
C ALA A 15 42.47 -9.03 -28.51
N GLY A 16 43.21 -10.00 -27.92
CA GLY A 16 44.64 -9.85 -27.61
C GLY A 16 44.91 -8.79 -26.53
N VAL A 17 44.01 -8.62 -25.55
CA VAL A 17 44.12 -7.61 -24.50
C VAL A 17 43.86 -8.21 -23.11
N SER A 18 44.15 -7.45 -22.06
CA SER A 18 43.86 -7.90 -20.69
C SER A 18 42.35 -7.86 -20.40
N VAL A 19 41.88 -8.71 -19.44
CA VAL A 19 40.50 -8.67 -18.94
C VAL A 19 40.13 -7.29 -18.39
N THR A 20 41.12 -6.61 -17.79
CA THR A 20 40.93 -5.22 -17.29
C THR A 20 40.65 -4.26 -18.45
N THR A 21 41.35 -4.41 -19.58
CA THR A 21 41.12 -3.60 -20.79
C THR A 21 39.73 -3.83 -21.34
N VAL A 22 39.30 -5.11 -21.48
CA VAL A 22 37.91 -5.43 -21.89
C VAL A 22 36.89 -4.78 -20.96
N THR A 23 37.09 -4.88 -19.64
CA THR A 23 36.23 -4.27 -18.64
C THR A 23 36.15 -2.75 -18.81
N ASN A 24 37.26 -2.06 -19.00
CA ASN A 24 37.30 -0.60 -19.21
C ASN A 24 36.57 -0.19 -20.50
N VAL A 25 36.77 -0.93 -21.61
CA VAL A 25 36.06 -0.68 -22.88
C VAL A 25 34.55 -0.82 -22.72
N LEU A 26 34.07 -1.93 -22.10
CA LEU A 26 32.65 -2.19 -21.90
C LEU A 26 31.96 -1.20 -20.95
N HIS A 27 32.74 -0.51 -20.09
CA HIS A 27 32.22 0.52 -19.17
C HIS A 27 32.49 1.96 -19.65
N GLY A 28 32.94 2.15 -20.89
CA GLY A 28 33.12 3.48 -21.45
C GLY A 28 34.19 4.37 -20.79
N ARG A 29 35.17 3.74 -20.09
CA ARG A 29 36.28 4.46 -19.42
C ARG A 29 37.36 4.89 -20.45
N GLY A 30 36.98 5.78 -21.38
CA GLY A 30 37.73 6.14 -22.59
C GLY A 30 39.16 6.64 -22.38
N HIS A 31 39.52 7.14 -21.21
CA HIS A 31 40.88 7.61 -20.86
C HIS A 31 41.88 6.50 -20.58
N ARG A 32 41.47 5.23 -20.61
CA ARG A 32 42.28 4.06 -20.24
C ARG A 32 42.63 3.13 -21.39
N PHE A 33 42.29 3.46 -22.64
CA PHE A 33 42.56 2.66 -23.84
C PHE A 33 42.45 3.51 -25.11
N SER A 34 43.14 3.07 -26.23
CA SER A 34 43.04 3.72 -27.53
C SER A 34 41.74 3.35 -28.25
N GLU A 35 41.32 4.15 -29.24
CA GLU A 35 40.17 3.81 -30.09
C GLU A 35 40.37 2.50 -30.86
N GLU A 36 41.60 2.23 -31.30
CA GLU A 36 41.94 0.95 -31.93
C GLU A 36 41.67 -0.24 -30.99
N THR A 37 42.09 -0.13 -29.73
CA THR A 37 41.84 -1.17 -28.71
C THR A 37 40.34 -1.32 -28.46
N ARG A 38 39.60 -0.20 -28.42
CA ARG A 38 38.14 -0.20 -28.27
C ARG A 38 37.49 -1.02 -29.40
N GLN A 39 37.86 -0.76 -30.64
CA GLN A 39 37.32 -1.47 -31.82
C GLN A 39 37.65 -2.96 -31.81
N LYS A 40 38.88 -3.34 -31.41
CA LYS A 40 39.26 -4.76 -31.26
C LYS A 40 38.37 -5.49 -30.25
N VAL A 41 38.14 -4.88 -29.11
CA VAL A 41 37.27 -5.47 -28.04
C VAL A 41 35.81 -5.57 -28.51
N LEU A 42 35.25 -4.53 -29.14
CA LEU A 42 33.87 -4.56 -29.62
C LEU A 42 33.64 -5.65 -30.69
N ARG A 43 34.60 -5.81 -31.66
CA ARG A 43 34.53 -6.89 -32.63
C ARG A 43 34.62 -8.28 -31.99
N ALA A 44 35.45 -8.44 -30.95
CA ALA A 44 35.55 -9.70 -30.21
C ALA A 44 34.22 -10.01 -29.48
N VAL A 45 33.57 -9.01 -28.85
CA VAL A 45 32.27 -9.15 -28.19
C VAL A 45 31.21 -9.61 -29.19
N GLU A 46 31.14 -8.99 -30.36
CA GLU A 46 30.20 -9.33 -31.43
C GLU A 46 30.45 -10.73 -31.99
N ALA A 47 31.71 -11.02 -32.37
CA ALA A 47 32.11 -12.31 -32.97
C ALA A 47 31.84 -13.51 -32.03
N LEU A 48 32.03 -13.33 -30.72
CA LEU A 48 31.80 -14.39 -29.73
C LEU A 48 30.34 -14.39 -29.23
N GLY A 49 29.54 -13.40 -29.57
CA GLY A 49 28.18 -13.21 -28.97
C GLY A 49 28.23 -13.02 -27.45
N TYR A 50 29.35 -12.45 -26.96
CA TYR A 50 29.51 -12.25 -25.51
C TYR A 50 28.50 -11.22 -24.97
N ARG A 51 27.78 -11.60 -23.95
CA ARG A 51 26.93 -10.68 -23.16
C ARG A 51 27.49 -10.56 -21.74
N PRO A 52 27.75 -9.33 -21.26
CA PRO A 52 28.20 -9.14 -19.89
C PRO A 52 27.27 -9.83 -18.89
N ASN A 53 27.81 -10.80 -18.16
CA ASN A 53 27.02 -11.51 -17.13
C ASN A 53 26.87 -10.62 -15.88
N GLN A 54 25.64 -10.23 -15.55
CA GLN A 54 25.34 -9.41 -14.37
C GLN A 54 25.69 -10.13 -13.07
N VAL A 55 25.46 -11.45 -13.00
CA VAL A 55 25.80 -12.27 -11.82
C VAL A 55 27.31 -12.27 -11.57
N ALA A 56 28.13 -12.41 -12.63
CA ALA A 56 29.58 -12.33 -12.49
C ALA A 56 30.04 -10.91 -12.07
N ARG A 57 29.35 -9.87 -12.52
CA ARG A 57 29.62 -8.48 -12.10
C ARG A 57 29.24 -8.22 -10.65
N SER A 58 28.10 -8.71 -10.20
CA SER A 58 27.64 -8.54 -8.81
C SER A 58 28.59 -9.20 -7.82
N LEU A 59 29.12 -10.39 -8.16
CA LEU A 59 30.15 -11.08 -7.36
C LEU A 59 31.45 -10.27 -7.20
N VAL A 60 31.91 -9.62 -8.29
CA VAL A 60 33.13 -8.80 -8.25
C VAL A 60 32.92 -7.47 -7.54
N ARG A 61 31.72 -6.86 -7.70
CA ARG A 61 31.39 -5.55 -7.12
C ARG A 61 30.75 -5.65 -5.73
N ARG A 62 30.38 -6.84 -5.28
CA ARG A 62 29.58 -7.08 -4.08
C ARG A 62 28.29 -6.26 -4.04
N ARG A 63 27.69 -6.03 -5.24
CA ARG A 63 26.43 -5.30 -5.41
C ARG A 63 25.58 -5.94 -6.51
N SER A 64 24.34 -6.24 -6.21
CA SER A 64 23.37 -6.84 -7.13
C SER A 64 22.66 -5.82 -8.01
N TYR A 65 22.63 -4.55 -7.59
CA TYR A 65 21.78 -3.49 -8.15
C TYR A 65 20.31 -3.91 -8.17
N THR A 66 19.87 -4.57 -7.12
CA THR A 66 18.49 -5.07 -6.96
C THR A 66 17.97 -4.69 -5.60
N LEU A 67 16.80 -4.05 -5.57
CA LEU A 67 16.03 -3.78 -4.34
C LEU A 67 15.03 -4.91 -4.12
N GLY A 68 14.96 -5.44 -2.91
CA GLY A 68 13.93 -6.39 -2.50
C GLY A 68 12.68 -5.67 -2.01
N VAL A 69 11.50 -6.07 -2.45
CA VAL A 69 10.23 -5.66 -1.82
C VAL A 69 9.62 -6.89 -1.16
N VAL A 70 9.60 -6.88 0.16
CA VAL A 70 9.12 -8.00 0.99
C VAL A 70 7.65 -7.76 1.34
N VAL A 71 6.79 -8.72 0.98
CA VAL A 71 5.37 -8.72 1.30
C VAL A 71 5.05 -9.93 2.15
N GLU A 72 4.53 -9.68 3.33
CA GLU A 72 4.20 -10.68 4.32
C GLU A 72 2.79 -11.25 4.11
N HIS A 73 2.59 -12.53 4.47
CA HIS A 73 1.30 -13.22 4.40
C HIS A 73 0.58 -13.13 3.06
N PHE A 74 1.35 -13.22 1.98
CA PHE A 74 0.77 -13.22 0.64
C PHE A 74 -0.21 -14.39 0.46
N ARG A 75 -1.49 -14.06 0.21
CA ARG A 75 -2.58 -15.02 -0.04
C ARG A 75 -3.33 -14.66 -1.32
N GLY A 76 -2.64 -14.64 -2.47
CA GLY A 76 -3.32 -14.41 -3.75
C GLY A 76 -2.79 -13.22 -4.55
N ALA A 77 -3.65 -12.44 -5.20
CA ALA A 77 -3.26 -11.42 -6.16
C ALA A 77 -2.66 -10.16 -5.51
N LEU A 78 -1.35 -10.10 -5.35
CA LEU A 78 -0.63 -8.91 -4.87
C LEU A 78 -0.95 -7.68 -5.74
N LEU A 79 -0.82 -7.83 -7.05
CA LEU A 79 -1.05 -6.76 -8.02
C LEU A 79 -2.54 -6.42 -8.19
N GLY A 80 -3.44 -7.31 -7.75
CA GLY A 80 -4.88 -7.05 -7.67
C GLY A 80 -5.29 -6.21 -6.46
N ASN A 81 -4.37 -5.93 -5.52
CA ASN A 81 -4.60 -5.00 -4.43
C ASN A 81 -4.00 -3.64 -4.79
N PRO A 82 -4.82 -2.59 -5.02
CA PRO A 82 -4.36 -1.28 -5.48
C PRO A 82 -3.34 -0.61 -4.54
N TYR A 83 -3.42 -0.84 -3.25
CA TYR A 83 -2.41 -0.32 -2.32
C TYR A 83 -1.01 -0.86 -2.67
N PHE A 84 -0.87 -2.18 -2.82
CA PHE A 84 0.44 -2.76 -3.14
C PHE A 84 0.89 -2.45 -4.56
N SER A 85 0.00 -2.46 -5.56
CA SER A 85 0.37 -2.11 -6.94
C SER A 85 0.83 -0.66 -7.04
N THR A 86 0.14 0.29 -6.40
CA THR A 86 0.51 1.71 -6.39
C THR A 86 1.82 1.95 -5.63
N LEU A 87 2.03 1.26 -4.51
CA LEU A 87 3.30 1.30 -3.77
C LEU A 87 4.46 0.81 -4.65
N LEU A 88 4.27 -0.34 -5.32
CA LEU A 88 5.27 -0.92 -6.21
C LEU A 88 5.58 -0.02 -7.41
N ASP A 89 4.59 0.66 -7.98
CA ASP A 89 4.80 1.64 -9.06
C ASP A 89 5.70 2.79 -8.59
N GLY A 90 5.50 3.28 -7.37
CA GLY A 90 6.37 4.30 -6.78
C GLY A 90 7.80 3.80 -6.57
N VAL A 91 7.95 2.61 -5.98
CA VAL A 91 9.26 1.97 -5.77
C VAL A 91 9.97 1.72 -7.09
N LEU A 92 9.26 1.21 -8.11
CA LEU A 92 9.82 0.91 -9.43
C LEU A 92 10.30 2.18 -10.14
N ALA A 93 9.50 3.27 -10.08
CA ALA A 93 9.86 4.53 -10.71
C ALA A 93 11.21 5.06 -10.22
N GLU A 94 11.44 5.06 -8.90
CA GLU A 94 12.70 5.52 -8.30
C GLU A 94 13.85 4.53 -8.56
N ALA A 95 13.58 3.20 -8.45
CA ALA A 95 14.58 2.17 -8.69
C ALA A 95 15.13 2.23 -10.12
N VAL A 96 14.26 2.35 -11.13
CA VAL A 96 14.66 2.42 -12.56
C VAL A 96 15.50 3.67 -12.82
N GLN A 97 15.10 4.83 -12.27
CA GLN A 97 15.85 6.07 -12.40
C GLN A 97 17.26 5.96 -11.82
N ALA A 98 17.41 5.23 -10.71
CA ALA A 98 18.71 4.99 -10.06
C ALA A 98 19.47 3.78 -10.62
N GLY A 99 18.94 3.08 -11.63
CA GLY A 99 19.59 1.92 -12.27
C GLY A 99 19.49 0.62 -11.48
N TYR A 100 18.52 0.50 -10.58
CA TYR A 100 18.21 -0.71 -9.81
C TYR A 100 17.08 -1.53 -10.46
N GLN A 101 17.11 -2.83 -10.22
CA GLN A 101 16.03 -3.76 -10.52
C GLN A 101 15.20 -4.00 -9.26
N LEU A 102 13.97 -4.55 -9.41
CA LEU A 102 13.14 -4.99 -8.30
C LEU A 102 13.05 -6.50 -8.25
N LYS A 103 13.14 -7.05 -7.03
CA LYS A 103 12.83 -8.44 -6.69
C LYS A 103 11.69 -8.43 -5.68
N ILE A 104 10.51 -8.95 -6.06
CA ILE A 104 9.39 -9.12 -5.13
C ILE A 104 9.59 -10.42 -4.37
N ILE A 105 9.58 -10.34 -3.04
CA ILE A 105 9.75 -11.45 -2.11
C ILE A 105 8.43 -11.62 -1.37
N ALA A 106 7.55 -12.46 -1.90
CA ALA A 106 6.28 -12.79 -1.27
C ALA A 106 6.48 -13.94 -0.28
N LEU A 107 6.05 -13.70 0.97
CA LEU A 107 6.15 -14.66 2.07
C LEU A 107 4.77 -15.21 2.40
N THR A 108 4.66 -16.51 2.62
CA THR A 108 3.42 -17.15 3.09
C THR A 108 3.33 -17.20 4.60
N SER A 109 4.44 -16.97 5.29
CA SER A 109 4.56 -16.91 6.74
C SER A 109 5.62 -15.89 7.15
N SER A 110 5.62 -15.48 8.42
CA SER A 110 6.64 -14.60 9.01
C SER A 110 7.85 -15.38 9.55
N ASP A 111 8.16 -16.55 8.98
CA ASP A 111 9.33 -17.32 9.37
C ASP A 111 10.61 -16.57 9.00
N ILE A 112 11.32 -16.12 10.03
CA ILE A 112 12.53 -15.30 9.90
C ILE A 112 13.65 -16.02 9.16
N GLU A 113 13.79 -17.32 9.36
CA GLU A 113 14.85 -18.09 8.68
C GLU A 113 14.59 -18.10 7.16
N HIS A 114 13.34 -18.28 6.76
CA HIS A 114 12.94 -18.21 5.37
C HIS A 114 13.14 -16.81 4.76
N VAL A 115 12.92 -15.76 5.56
CA VAL A 115 13.20 -14.37 5.14
C VAL A 115 14.69 -14.19 4.91
N ARG A 116 15.55 -14.58 5.84
CA ARG A 116 17.01 -14.47 5.74
C ARG A 116 17.53 -15.18 4.52
N GLN A 117 17.11 -16.43 4.27
CA GLN A 117 17.52 -17.18 3.09
C GLN A 117 17.21 -16.49 1.77
N ARG A 118 16.14 -15.68 1.70
CA ARG A 118 15.71 -14.99 0.49
C ARG A 118 16.22 -13.56 0.35
N THR A 119 16.68 -12.96 1.42
CA THR A 119 17.12 -11.57 1.48
C THR A 119 18.63 -11.43 1.68
N GLU A 120 19.23 -12.34 2.45
CA GLU A 120 20.66 -12.28 2.82
C GLU A 120 21.56 -13.16 1.92
N ASP A 121 21.02 -13.67 0.81
CA ASP A 121 21.71 -14.49 -0.18
C ASP A 121 22.59 -13.68 -1.17
N GLY A 122 22.66 -12.36 -1.00
CA GLY A 122 23.37 -11.44 -1.88
C GLY A 122 22.64 -11.12 -3.20
N SER A 123 21.40 -11.56 -3.35
CA SER A 123 20.59 -11.27 -4.55
C SER A 123 19.94 -9.88 -4.53
N ILE A 124 19.91 -9.22 -3.37
CA ILE A 124 19.44 -7.86 -3.19
C ILE A 124 20.46 -7.04 -2.39
N ASP A 125 20.49 -5.72 -2.60
CA ASP A 125 21.35 -4.78 -1.90
C ASP A 125 20.67 -4.14 -0.68
N GLY A 126 19.36 -4.24 -0.60
CA GLY A 126 18.53 -3.74 0.50
C GLY A 126 17.07 -4.12 0.31
N ALA A 127 16.26 -3.95 1.36
CA ALA A 127 14.88 -4.38 1.40
C ALA A 127 13.90 -3.27 1.77
N ILE A 128 12.72 -3.26 1.14
CA ILE A 128 11.54 -2.50 1.54
C ILE A 128 10.52 -3.50 2.10
N LEU A 129 10.13 -3.35 3.37
CA LEU A 129 9.00 -4.08 3.95
C LEU A 129 7.71 -3.33 3.61
N ALA A 130 6.85 -3.92 2.81
CA ALA A 130 5.59 -3.31 2.37
C ALA A 130 4.46 -3.68 3.33
N ALA A 131 3.94 -2.70 4.07
CA ALA A 131 2.85 -2.82 5.04
C ALA A 131 2.93 -4.08 5.92
N PRO A 132 4.01 -4.26 6.70
CA PRO A 132 4.17 -5.44 7.56
C PRO A 132 3.08 -5.50 8.63
N LEU A 133 2.81 -6.71 9.13
CA LEU A 133 1.88 -6.90 10.23
C LEU A 133 2.44 -6.26 11.52
N HIS A 134 1.54 -5.73 12.34
CA HIS A 134 1.88 -5.32 13.70
C HIS A 134 2.35 -6.53 14.51
N GLN A 135 3.45 -6.40 15.22
CA GLN A 135 4.12 -7.50 15.94
C GLN A 135 4.74 -8.58 15.04
N SER A 136 4.90 -8.32 13.72
CA SER A 136 5.64 -9.24 12.87
C SER A 136 7.11 -9.34 13.29
N PRO A 137 7.69 -10.55 13.30
CA PRO A 137 9.14 -10.73 13.43
C PRO A 137 9.95 -9.98 12.37
N LEU A 138 9.35 -9.65 11.22
CA LEU A 138 9.99 -8.84 10.17
C LEU A 138 10.34 -7.43 10.64
N LEU A 139 9.55 -6.85 11.55
CA LEU A 139 9.86 -5.52 12.10
C LEU A 139 11.12 -5.55 12.97
N GLN A 140 11.34 -6.63 13.73
CA GLN A 140 12.57 -6.85 14.45
C GLN A 140 13.73 -7.12 13.48
N TRP A 141 13.52 -7.99 12.50
CA TRP A 141 14.52 -8.26 11.45
C TRP A 141 14.96 -6.96 10.74
N ALA A 142 14.04 -6.05 10.41
CA ALA A 142 14.36 -4.78 9.77
C ALA A 142 15.34 -3.90 10.58
N GLN A 143 15.34 -4.04 11.90
CA GLN A 143 16.24 -3.30 12.80
C GLN A 143 17.62 -3.96 12.94
N GLU A 144 17.68 -5.28 12.84
CA GLU A 144 18.86 -6.10 13.15
C GLU A 144 19.57 -6.64 11.89
N CYS A 145 18.91 -6.68 10.75
CA CYS A 145 19.44 -7.31 9.54
C CYS A 145 20.72 -6.60 9.04
N PRO A 146 21.63 -7.35 8.36
CA PRO A 146 22.86 -6.79 7.83
C PRO A 146 22.64 -5.85 6.64
N LEU A 147 21.46 -5.91 5.98
CA LEU A 147 21.11 -5.10 4.84
C LEU A 147 20.44 -3.78 5.24
N PRO A 148 20.61 -2.70 4.46
CA PRO A 148 19.71 -1.55 4.53
C PRO A 148 18.26 -1.96 4.40
N CYS A 149 17.39 -1.41 5.27
CA CYS A 149 15.97 -1.75 5.29
C CYS A 149 15.12 -0.52 5.55
N VAL A 150 14.00 -0.41 4.81
CA VAL A 150 12.98 0.64 4.96
C VAL A 150 11.61 -0.01 5.10
N VAL A 151 10.82 0.45 6.05
CA VAL A 151 9.43 0.03 6.23
C VAL A 151 8.52 1.05 5.54
N ALA A 152 7.65 0.59 4.64
CA ALA A 152 6.70 1.42 3.89
C ALA A 152 5.27 1.05 4.27
N GLY A 153 4.57 1.95 4.96
CA GLY A 153 3.23 1.74 5.50
C GLY A 153 3.18 0.86 6.74
N SER A 154 2.16 1.08 7.58
CA SER A 154 1.88 0.28 8.79
C SER A 154 3.08 0.20 9.77
N SER A 155 3.75 1.33 10.02
CA SER A 155 4.96 1.41 10.84
C SER A 155 4.68 1.88 12.28
N PRO A 156 4.87 1.02 13.31
CA PRO A 156 4.72 1.41 14.72
C PRO A 156 5.67 2.56 15.13
N PRO A 157 5.30 3.41 16.10
CA PRO A 157 6.08 4.60 16.45
C PRO A 157 7.41 4.28 17.14
N ASP A 158 7.50 3.14 17.80
CA ASP A 158 8.69 2.65 18.53
C ASP A 158 9.69 1.91 17.64
N LEU A 159 9.36 1.69 16.37
CA LEU A 159 10.24 1.02 15.42
C LEU A 159 11.50 1.84 15.14
N ARG A 160 12.68 1.27 15.43
CA ARG A 160 14.00 1.88 15.21
C ARG A 160 14.57 1.53 13.83
N ALA A 161 13.77 1.66 12.80
CA ALA A 161 14.17 1.51 11.41
C ALA A 161 13.69 2.73 10.60
N THR A 162 14.25 2.92 9.42
CA THR A 162 13.74 3.94 8.50
C THR A 162 12.33 3.57 8.06
N CYS A 163 11.40 4.53 8.23
CA CYS A 163 9.97 4.33 7.93
C CYS A 163 9.46 5.44 7.04
N VAL A 164 8.58 5.07 6.11
CA VAL A 164 7.80 6.00 5.29
C VAL A 164 6.33 5.60 5.38
N ASP A 165 5.48 6.50 5.87
CA ASP A 165 4.09 6.18 6.16
C ASP A 165 3.18 7.40 5.95
N VAL A 166 1.87 7.23 6.13
CA VAL A 166 0.88 8.30 6.23
C VAL A 166 0.48 8.50 7.70
N ASP A 167 0.05 9.71 8.06
CA ASP A 167 -0.54 9.99 9.37
C ASP A 167 -2.00 9.48 9.40
N ASP A 168 -2.14 8.15 9.53
CA ASP A 168 -3.42 7.46 9.52
C ASP A 168 -4.39 7.98 10.60
N GLU A 169 -3.88 8.22 11.82
CA GLU A 169 -4.68 8.69 12.94
C GLU A 169 -5.24 10.08 12.67
N ASN A 170 -4.37 11.03 12.33
CA ASN A 170 -4.81 12.40 12.10
C ASN A 170 -5.68 12.50 10.83
N ALA A 171 -5.40 11.72 9.80
CA ALA A 171 -6.19 11.70 8.57
C ALA A 171 -7.65 11.28 8.83
N VAL A 172 -7.87 10.18 9.57
CA VAL A 172 -9.23 9.75 9.95
C VAL A 172 -9.84 10.72 10.95
N TYR A 173 -9.08 11.23 11.91
CA TYR A 173 -9.56 12.25 12.84
C TYR A 173 -10.14 13.48 12.12
N GLN A 174 -9.44 14.02 11.12
CA GLN A 174 -9.92 15.15 10.32
C GLN A 174 -11.18 14.80 9.51
N GLY A 175 -11.22 13.61 8.89
CA GLY A 175 -12.40 13.13 8.16
C GLY A 175 -13.63 13.00 9.06
N VAL A 176 -13.48 12.43 10.24
CA VAL A 176 -14.59 12.31 11.22
C VAL A 176 -15.00 13.67 11.77
N LYS A 177 -14.05 14.56 12.07
CA LYS A 177 -14.38 15.95 12.46
C LYS A 177 -15.18 16.68 11.38
N TRP A 178 -14.83 16.46 10.11
CA TRP A 178 -15.59 17.03 9.01
C TRP A 178 -17.03 16.50 9.00
N LEU A 179 -17.27 15.20 9.16
CA LEU A 179 -18.64 14.65 9.30
C LEU A 179 -19.38 15.23 10.50
N ILE A 180 -18.71 15.43 11.63
CA ILE A 180 -19.29 16.06 12.82
C ILE A 180 -19.69 17.51 12.52
N ALA A 181 -18.87 18.26 11.78
CA ALA A 181 -19.18 19.62 11.35
C ALA A 181 -20.38 19.67 10.39
N GLN A 182 -20.60 18.60 9.60
CA GLN A 182 -21.77 18.41 8.75
C GLN A 182 -23.04 18.00 9.53
N GLY A 183 -22.98 17.94 10.86
CA GLY A 183 -24.14 17.65 11.72
C GLY A 183 -24.27 16.19 12.17
N HIS A 184 -23.45 15.29 11.66
CA HIS A 184 -23.50 13.88 12.10
C HIS A 184 -23.09 13.74 13.57
N ARG A 185 -23.88 12.98 14.32
CA ARG A 185 -23.62 12.67 15.75
C ARG A 185 -23.66 11.17 16.03
N ARG A 186 -24.19 10.39 15.13
CA ARG A 186 -24.23 8.93 15.16
C ARG A 186 -23.46 8.41 13.97
N ILE A 187 -22.17 8.16 14.19
CA ILE A 187 -21.20 7.76 13.15
C ILE A 187 -20.73 6.35 13.49
N ALA A 188 -20.96 5.40 12.61
CA ALA A 188 -20.45 4.04 12.71
C ALA A 188 -19.05 3.91 12.10
N PHE A 189 -18.33 2.85 12.46
CA PHE A 189 -17.00 2.59 11.94
C PHE A 189 -16.84 1.12 11.49
N ILE A 190 -16.38 0.92 10.25
CA ILE A 190 -15.96 -0.38 9.76
C ILE A 190 -14.43 -0.43 9.85
N ALA A 191 -13.94 -0.99 10.96
CA ALA A 191 -12.52 -1.09 11.28
C ALA A 191 -11.79 -2.12 10.40
N GLY A 192 -10.49 -1.94 10.23
CA GLY A 192 -9.62 -2.90 9.57
C GLY A 192 -9.20 -4.06 10.48
N PRO A 193 -8.36 -4.97 9.96
CA PRO A 193 -7.84 -6.11 10.73
C PRO A 193 -6.95 -5.66 11.88
N VAL A 194 -7.05 -6.32 13.04
CA VAL A 194 -6.32 -5.96 14.27
C VAL A 194 -4.79 -6.09 14.16
N ASN A 195 -4.34 -6.87 13.20
CA ASN A 195 -2.93 -7.17 13.01
C ASN A 195 -2.19 -6.17 12.11
N TYR A 196 -2.81 -5.04 11.73
CA TYR A 196 -2.14 -3.92 11.06
C TYR A 196 -2.11 -2.69 11.95
N TRP A 197 -0.94 -2.06 12.06
CA TRP A 197 -0.79 -0.82 12.83
C TRP A 197 -1.63 0.33 12.24
N SER A 198 -1.68 0.44 10.92
CA SER A 198 -2.53 1.41 10.21
C SER A 198 -4.01 1.29 10.58
N ALA A 199 -4.54 0.07 10.71
CA ALA A 199 -5.93 -0.14 11.14
C ALA A 199 -6.17 0.34 12.57
N HIS A 200 -5.21 0.11 13.47
CA HIS A 200 -5.26 0.62 14.84
C HIS A 200 -5.26 2.15 14.86
N GLN A 201 -4.35 2.79 14.12
CA GLN A 201 -4.26 4.25 14.05
C GLN A 201 -5.54 4.89 13.49
N ARG A 202 -6.11 4.33 12.42
CA ARG A 202 -7.38 4.81 11.86
C ARG A 202 -8.53 4.72 12.88
N GLU A 203 -8.60 3.63 13.65
CA GLU A 203 -9.57 3.49 14.74
C GLU A 203 -9.34 4.52 15.85
N GLN A 204 -8.08 4.81 16.23
CA GLN A 204 -7.76 5.84 17.22
C GLN A 204 -8.18 7.24 16.74
N GLY A 205 -7.96 7.57 15.47
CA GLY A 205 -8.42 8.82 14.87
C GLY A 205 -9.94 9.00 14.95
N TYR A 206 -10.69 7.95 14.65
CA TYR A 206 -12.15 7.92 14.80
C TYR A 206 -12.58 8.13 16.25
N LEU A 207 -12.02 7.38 17.20
CA LEU A 207 -12.33 7.46 18.62
C LEU A 207 -12.01 8.84 19.20
N ARG A 208 -10.85 9.39 18.85
CA ARG A 208 -10.40 10.72 19.29
C ARG A 208 -11.38 11.82 18.83
N ALA A 209 -11.77 11.80 17.55
CA ALA A 209 -12.68 12.82 17.01
C ALA A 209 -14.04 12.81 17.70
N LEU A 210 -14.61 11.63 17.98
CA LEU A 210 -15.88 11.52 18.70
C LEU A 210 -15.75 11.96 20.16
N SER A 211 -14.67 11.55 20.85
CA SER A 211 -14.39 11.89 22.22
C SER A 211 -14.26 13.41 22.42
N GLU A 212 -13.47 14.09 21.58
CA GLU A 212 -13.31 15.55 21.64
C GLU A 212 -14.61 16.32 21.35
N ALA A 213 -15.49 15.74 20.52
CA ALA A 213 -16.81 16.31 20.25
C ALA A 213 -17.86 15.99 21.32
N GLY A 214 -17.53 15.27 22.38
CA GLY A 214 -18.46 14.83 23.43
C GLY A 214 -19.52 13.85 22.91
N ILE A 215 -19.23 13.12 21.83
CA ILE A 215 -20.14 12.14 21.25
C ILE A 215 -19.92 10.79 21.93
N PHE A 216 -21.03 10.20 22.43
CA PHE A 216 -20.97 8.90 23.09
C PHE A 216 -20.53 7.81 22.11
N ILE A 217 -19.49 7.06 22.49
CA ILE A 217 -18.93 5.97 21.70
C ILE A 217 -19.55 4.66 22.18
N THR A 218 -20.12 3.89 21.25
CA THR A 218 -20.60 2.54 21.53
C THR A 218 -19.90 1.51 20.66
N SER A 219 -19.42 0.42 21.28
CA SER A 219 -18.82 -0.70 20.57
C SER A 219 -19.77 -1.38 19.57
N HIS A 220 -21.08 -1.17 19.73
CA HIS A 220 -22.09 -1.70 18.81
C HIS A 220 -22.04 -1.03 17.43
N TRP A 221 -21.47 0.16 17.30
CA TRP A 221 -21.27 0.84 16.02
C TRP A 221 -19.92 0.56 15.38
N ILE A 222 -19.10 -0.32 15.96
CA ILE A 222 -17.82 -0.71 15.39
C ILE A 222 -17.93 -2.17 14.92
N ARG A 223 -17.59 -2.44 13.66
CA ARG A 223 -17.46 -3.78 13.09
C ARG A 223 -16.12 -3.89 12.38
N ARG A 224 -15.50 -5.07 12.45
CA ARG A 224 -14.20 -5.29 11.80
C ARG A 224 -14.36 -6.02 10.49
N GLY A 225 -13.62 -5.57 9.49
CA GLY A 225 -13.41 -6.24 8.22
C GLY A 225 -11.95 -6.69 8.05
N ASN A 226 -11.63 -7.12 6.84
CA ASN A 226 -10.31 -7.62 6.46
C ASN A 226 -9.76 -6.90 5.22
N TYR A 227 -10.19 -5.65 5.01
CA TYR A 227 -9.87 -4.81 3.85
C TYR A 227 -10.50 -5.24 2.51
N SER A 228 -11.34 -6.30 2.49
CA SER A 228 -12.05 -6.71 1.29
C SER A 228 -13.45 -6.10 1.18
N THR A 229 -13.97 -5.97 -0.04
CA THR A 229 -15.34 -5.55 -0.33
C THR A 229 -16.36 -6.47 0.36
N GLU A 230 -16.13 -7.77 0.34
CA GLU A 230 -17.02 -8.76 0.98
C GLU A 230 -17.13 -8.52 2.49
N SER A 231 -15.99 -8.28 3.16
CA SER A 231 -15.98 -8.00 4.60
C SER A 231 -16.65 -6.67 4.93
N GLY A 232 -16.52 -5.66 4.09
CA GLY A 232 -17.22 -4.38 4.22
C GLY A 232 -18.73 -4.54 4.09
N ARG A 233 -19.19 -5.29 3.11
CA ARG A 233 -20.61 -5.64 2.93
C ARG A 233 -21.16 -6.36 4.15
N TRP A 234 -20.48 -7.40 4.62
CA TRP A 234 -20.88 -8.15 5.82
C TRP A 234 -20.94 -7.26 7.06
N ALA A 235 -19.92 -6.41 7.27
CA ALA A 235 -19.86 -5.50 8.41
C ALA A 235 -21.03 -4.52 8.39
N MET A 236 -21.36 -3.95 7.22
CA MET A 236 -22.48 -3.04 7.05
C MET A 236 -23.82 -3.73 7.31
N GLU A 237 -24.04 -4.94 6.81
CA GLU A 237 -25.25 -5.73 7.10
C GLU A 237 -25.44 -5.96 8.60
N LYS A 238 -24.36 -6.13 9.38
CA LYS A 238 -24.41 -6.23 10.85
C LYS A 238 -24.68 -4.89 11.52
N LEU A 239 -24.10 -3.79 11.03
CA LEU A 239 -24.35 -2.45 11.55
C LEU A 239 -25.81 -2.04 11.38
N LEU A 240 -26.45 -2.38 10.27
CA LEU A 240 -27.86 -2.07 10.02
C LEU A 240 -28.85 -2.73 10.99
N GLN A 241 -28.40 -3.74 11.75
CA GLN A 241 -29.19 -4.39 12.79
C GLN A 241 -29.10 -3.70 14.16
N VAL A 242 -28.18 -2.74 14.31
CA VAL A 242 -27.94 -2.04 15.60
C VAL A 242 -28.93 -0.92 15.82
N ARG A 243 -29.29 -0.68 17.07
CA ARG A 243 -30.13 0.45 17.50
C ARG A 243 -29.40 1.28 18.57
N PRO A 244 -29.55 2.60 18.59
CA PRO A 244 -30.23 3.43 17.60
C PRO A 244 -29.50 3.43 16.25
N PRO A 245 -30.17 3.81 15.13
CA PRO A 245 -29.54 3.88 13.82
C PRO A 245 -28.51 5.00 13.76
N PHE A 246 -27.46 4.81 12.96
CA PHE A 246 -26.45 5.82 12.66
C PHE A 246 -26.79 6.58 11.36
N SER A 247 -26.22 7.78 11.20
CA SER A 247 -26.43 8.62 10.01
C SER A 247 -25.21 8.68 9.08
N ALA A 248 -24.06 8.19 9.55
CA ALA A 248 -22.86 8.08 8.74
C ALA A 248 -22.05 6.83 9.14
N VAL A 249 -21.27 6.32 8.20
CA VAL A 249 -20.28 5.26 8.43
C VAL A 249 -18.94 5.65 7.82
N VAL A 250 -17.87 5.47 8.59
CA VAL A 250 -16.48 5.59 8.12
C VAL A 250 -15.91 4.20 8.00
N CYS A 251 -15.31 3.91 6.85
CA CYS A 251 -14.68 2.63 6.56
C CYS A 251 -13.17 2.78 6.54
N CYS A 252 -12.48 1.81 7.13
CA CYS A 252 -11.02 1.83 7.28
C CYS A 252 -10.29 1.76 5.94
N ASN A 253 -10.96 1.36 4.84
CA ASN A 253 -10.48 1.51 3.47
C ASN A 253 -11.64 1.59 2.45
N ASP A 254 -11.32 1.97 1.21
CA ASP A 254 -12.31 2.13 0.14
C ASP A 254 -12.97 0.82 -0.27
N TRP A 255 -12.24 -0.29 -0.28
CA TRP A 255 -12.86 -1.58 -0.64
C TRP A 255 -13.96 -1.98 0.34
N MET A 256 -13.76 -1.77 1.63
CA MET A 256 -14.82 -2.00 2.61
C MET A 256 -15.95 -0.97 2.45
N ALA A 257 -15.65 0.29 2.08
CA ALA A 257 -16.66 1.30 1.81
C ALA A 257 -17.52 0.93 0.58
N LEU A 258 -16.91 0.45 -0.50
CA LEU A 258 -17.62 -0.06 -1.68
C LEU A 258 -18.53 -1.24 -1.32
N GLY A 259 -18.06 -2.13 -0.45
CA GLY A 259 -18.90 -3.21 0.10
C GLY A 259 -20.07 -2.69 0.94
N ALA A 260 -19.85 -1.65 1.73
CA ALA A 260 -20.89 -0.98 2.51
C ALA A 260 -21.94 -0.33 1.60
N LEU A 261 -21.52 0.37 0.53
CA LEU A 261 -22.42 0.92 -0.49
C LEU A 261 -23.27 -0.17 -1.15
N GLU A 262 -22.67 -1.31 -1.47
CA GLU A 262 -23.41 -2.46 -2.01
C GLU A 262 -24.47 -2.99 -1.04
N ALA A 263 -24.15 -3.11 0.26
CA ALA A 263 -25.08 -3.56 1.28
C ALA A 263 -26.27 -2.60 1.43
N LEU A 264 -26.01 -1.28 1.44
CA LEU A 264 -27.04 -0.23 1.51
C LEU A 264 -27.95 -0.27 0.29
N ARG A 265 -27.39 -0.33 -0.91
CA ARG A 265 -28.14 -0.43 -2.17
C ARG A 265 -29.05 -1.66 -2.18
N ARG A 266 -28.57 -2.84 -1.73
CA ARG A 266 -29.38 -4.07 -1.65
C ARG A 266 -30.57 -3.94 -0.67
N ARG A 267 -30.49 -3.04 0.30
CA ARG A 267 -31.55 -2.75 1.28
C ARG A 267 -32.45 -1.58 0.87
N GLY A 268 -32.18 -0.95 -0.28
CA GLY A 268 -32.93 0.22 -0.75
C GLY A 268 -32.68 1.46 0.10
N ILE A 269 -31.56 1.53 0.83
CA ILE A 269 -31.15 2.67 1.64
C ILE A 269 -30.37 3.65 0.77
N CYS A 270 -30.84 4.90 0.73
CA CYS A 270 -30.24 5.94 -0.11
C CYS A 270 -28.95 6.50 0.52
N VAL A 271 -27.91 6.59 -0.31
CA VAL A 271 -26.64 7.23 0.02
C VAL A 271 -26.48 8.44 -0.90
N PRO A 272 -26.27 9.63 -0.36
CA PRO A 272 -25.94 9.97 1.03
C PRO A 272 -27.15 10.32 1.94
N GLU A 273 -28.39 10.35 1.41
CA GLU A 273 -29.55 11.00 2.04
C GLU A 273 -29.94 10.36 3.38
N GLU A 274 -29.89 9.01 3.47
CA GLU A 274 -30.22 8.29 4.70
C GLU A 274 -28.97 7.95 5.51
N ILE A 275 -27.88 7.54 4.82
CA ILE A 275 -26.61 7.20 5.44
C ILE A 275 -25.47 7.71 4.57
N SER A 276 -24.64 8.59 5.13
CA SER A 276 -23.38 9.03 4.52
C SER A 276 -22.31 7.93 4.65
N VAL A 277 -21.49 7.73 3.61
CA VAL A 277 -20.40 6.75 3.60
C VAL A 277 -19.08 7.43 3.25
N MET A 278 -18.06 7.21 4.09
CA MET A 278 -16.68 7.70 3.86
C MET A 278 -15.70 6.54 3.84
N GLY A 279 -14.77 6.55 2.88
CA GLY A 279 -13.69 5.59 2.73
C GLY A 279 -12.32 6.11 3.16
N PHE A 280 -11.29 5.36 2.77
CA PHE A 280 -9.88 5.70 2.93
C PHE A 280 -9.09 4.99 1.82
N ASP A 281 -8.12 5.61 1.21
CA ASP A 281 -7.11 5.26 0.19
C ASP A 281 -7.22 6.15 -1.06
N ASP A 282 -8.43 6.51 -1.51
CA ASP A 282 -8.75 7.16 -2.78
C ASP A 282 -8.33 6.31 -4.00
N VAL A 283 -8.75 5.04 -3.98
CA VAL A 283 -8.57 4.15 -5.14
C VAL A 283 -9.43 4.61 -6.32
N GLU A 284 -9.02 4.30 -7.57
CA GLU A 284 -9.75 4.69 -8.78
C GLU A 284 -11.24 4.27 -8.74
N ALA A 285 -11.52 3.09 -8.19
CA ALA A 285 -12.88 2.59 -8.02
C ALA A 285 -13.76 3.48 -7.12
N ALA A 286 -13.18 4.23 -6.20
CA ALA A 286 -13.90 5.18 -5.34
C ALA A 286 -14.49 6.35 -6.15
N ALA A 287 -13.77 6.83 -7.15
CA ALA A 287 -14.20 7.96 -7.99
C ALA A 287 -15.35 7.59 -8.94
N VAL A 288 -15.42 6.32 -9.38
CA VAL A 288 -16.44 5.83 -10.32
C VAL A 288 -17.56 5.02 -9.66
N ALA A 289 -17.57 4.96 -8.32
CA ALA A 289 -18.65 4.32 -7.55
C ALA A 289 -19.98 5.04 -7.73
N SER A 290 -21.09 4.41 -7.34
CA SER A 290 -22.42 5.03 -7.37
C SER A 290 -23.07 4.95 -5.99
N PRO A 291 -23.14 6.12 -5.28
CA PRO A 291 -22.54 7.42 -5.63
C PRO A 291 -21.01 7.41 -5.55
N PRO A 292 -20.31 8.38 -6.21
CA PRO A 292 -18.87 8.59 -6.05
C PRO A 292 -18.49 8.74 -4.57
N LEU A 293 -17.46 7.99 -4.13
CA LEU A 293 -17.13 7.83 -2.72
C LEU A 293 -16.28 8.99 -2.19
N THR A 294 -16.79 9.70 -1.18
CA THR A 294 -15.97 10.57 -0.32
C THR A 294 -14.97 9.72 0.44
N THR A 295 -13.69 10.08 0.39
CA THR A 295 -12.63 9.26 0.95
C THR A 295 -11.47 10.12 1.44
N ILE A 296 -10.52 9.50 2.13
CA ILE A 296 -9.25 10.12 2.53
C ILE A 296 -8.17 9.57 1.60
N ARG A 297 -7.57 10.45 0.81
CA ARG A 297 -6.43 10.10 -0.05
C ARG A 297 -5.17 9.92 0.77
N GLN A 298 -4.49 8.79 0.60
CA GLN A 298 -3.11 8.62 1.04
C GLN A 298 -2.16 8.60 -0.17
N PRO A 299 -0.98 9.23 -0.08
CA PRO A 299 -0.04 9.33 -1.19
C PRO A 299 0.80 8.06 -1.33
N VAL A 300 0.17 6.93 -1.64
CA VAL A 300 0.81 5.59 -1.65
C VAL A 300 1.98 5.53 -2.63
N ARG A 301 1.85 6.16 -3.80
CA ARG A 301 2.91 6.20 -4.81
C ARG A 301 4.13 6.96 -4.30
N GLU A 302 3.91 8.10 -3.67
CA GLU A 302 4.95 8.95 -3.07
C GLU A 302 5.63 8.25 -1.89
N ILE A 303 4.87 7.49 -1.09
CA ILE A 303 5.42 6.61 -0.03
C ILE A 303 6.39 5.60 -0.67
N GLY A 304 5.99 4.93 -1.75
CA GLY A 304 6.85 3.99 -2.47
C GLY A 304 8.12 4.63 -3.04
N MET A 305 7.99 5.79 -3.69
CA MET A 305 9.13 6.56 -4.23
C MET A 305 10.09 6.97 -3.10
N ARG A 306 9.56 7.53 -2.01
CA ARG A 306 10.39 7.98 -0.88
C ARG A 306 11.08 6.82 -0.19
N ALA A 307 10.41 5.68 -0.01
CA ALA A 307 11.00 4.47 0.56
C ALA A 307 12.17 3.95 -0.29
N ALA A 308 11.99 3.86 -1.61
CA ALA A 308 13.06 3.45 -2.51
C ALA A 308 14.24 4.43 -2.50
N LYS A 309 13.97 5.73 -2.53
CA LYS A 309 15.01 6.77 -2.46
C LYS A 309 15.84 6.69 -1.20
N LEU A 310 15.19 6.55 -0.04
CA LEU A 310 15.88 6.39 1.24
C LEU A 310 16.70 5.10 1.30
N LEU A 311 16.14 4.00 0.79
CA LEU A 311 16.86 2.73 0.73
C LEU A 311 18.11 2.84 -0.15
N ILE A 312 18.01 3.44 -1.33
CA ILE A 312 19.14 3.64 -2.24
C ILE A 312 20.22 4.51 -1.58
N GLN A 313 19.81 5.60 -0.92
CA GLN A 313 20.73 6.47 -0.18
C GLN A 313 21.51 5.70 0.90
N GLN A 314 20.83 4.83 1.66
CA GLN A 314 21.48 3.98 2.68
C GLN A 314 22.45 2.97 2.03
N ILE A 315 22.08 2.35 0.89
CA ILE A 315 22.93 1.42 0.16
C ILE A 315 24.18 2.14 -0.37
N GLU A 316 24.05 3.35 -0.88
CA GLU A 316 25.15 4.09 -1.52
C GLU A 316 26.10 4.72 -0.51
N SER A 317 25.57 5.29 0.57
CA SER A 317 26.35 5.92 1.62
C SER A 317 26.98 4.91 2.60
N GLY A 318 26.38 3.72 2.73
CA GLY A 318 26.74 2.74 3.78
C GLY A 318 26.26 3.16 5.18
N THR A 319 25.47 4.23 5.29
CA THR A 319 24.97 4.78 6.55
C THR A 319 23.50 4.39 6.74
N ARG A 320 23.11 3.97 7.96
CA ARG A 320 21.77 3.49 8.29
C ARG A 320 21.16 4.27 9.45
N THR A 321 21.25 5.59 9.41
CA THR A 321 20.57 6.43 10.42
C THR A 321 19.05 6.31 10.21
N PRO A 322 18.29 5.84 11.23
CA PRO A 322 16.86 5.74 11.12
C PRO A 322 16.22 7.10 10.84
N GLU A 323 15.35 7.16 9.86
CA GLU A 323 14.55 8.33 9.50
C GLU A 323 13.07 7.95 9.44
N ARG A 324 12.19 8.81 9.96
CA ARG A 324 10.74 8.63 9.87
C ARG A 324 10.15 9.75 9.03
N VAL A 325 9.56 9.39 7.88
CA VAL A 325 8.86 10.30 6.98
C VAL A 325 7.37 9.99 7.03
N ILE A 326 6.57 10.97 7.45
CA ILE A 326 5.11 10.83 7.57
C ILE A 326 4.44 11.82 6.64
N PHE A 327 3.64 11.31 5.71
CA PHE A 327 2.85 12.12 4.80
C PHE A 327 1.47 12.43 5.40
N PRO A 328 0.86 13.59 5.12
CA PRO A 328 -0.53 13.82 5.49
C PRO A 328 -1.49 13.03 4.59
N GLY A 329 -2.66 12.67 5.14
CA GLY A 329 -3.81 12.26 4.35
C GLY A 329 -4.66 13.48 3.97
N GLU A 330 -5.36 13.42 2.84
CA GLU A 330 -6.19 14.49 2.30
C GLU A 330 -7.65 14.05 2.15
N LEU A 331 -8.60 14.81 2.69
CA LEU A 331 -10.03 14.54 2.47
C LEU A 331 -10.43 14.88 1.03
N VAL A 332 -10.93 13.91 0.31
CA VAL A 332 -11.48 14.03 -1.05
C VAL A 332 -13.00 13.91 -0.96
N GLN A 333 -13.67 15.04 -0.97
CA GLN A 333 -15.13 15.11 -0.91
C GLN A 333 -15.75 14.72 -2.27
N ARG A 334 -16.75 13.82 -2.23
CA ARG A 334 -17.58 13.40 -3.36
C ARG A 334 -19.04 13.27 -2.92
N ASP A 335 -19.84 12.48 -3.63
CA ASP A 335 -21.30 12.47 -3.51
C ASP A 335 -21.84 11.47 -2.48
N SER A 336 -21.00 10.65 -1.84
CA SER A 336 -21.44 9.64 -0.85
C SER A 336 -21.64 10.20 0.57
N THR A 337 -21.48 11.50 0.76
CA THR A 337 -21.68 12.19 2.03
C THR A 337 -22.46 13.50 1.85
N THR A 338 -23.32 13.82 2.80
CA THR A 338 -24.09 15.08 2.82
C THR A 338 -24.20 15.63 4.23
N ALA A 339 -24.62 16.88 4.38
CA ALA A 339 -24.94 17.44 5.68
C ALA A 339 -26.16 16.73 6.29
N PHE A 340 -26.07 16.38 7.55
CA PHE A 340 -27.15 15.77 8.30
C PHE A 340 -27.98 16.83 9.00
N ALA A 341 -29.19 17.10 8.47
CA ALA A 341 -30.20 17.85 9.16
C ALA A 341 -31.10 16.84 9.95
N PRO A 342 -31.10 16.85 11.30
CA PRO A 342 -32.07 16.04 12.02
C PRO A 342 -33.47 16.46 11.60
N GLU A 343 -34.30 15.51 11.18
CA GLU A 343 -35.71 15.79 10.93
C GLU A 343 -36.25 16.52 12.18
N THR A 344 -36.63 17.77 12.02
CA THR A 344 -37.47 18.43 13.00
C THR A 344 -38.74 17.59 13.10
N ALA A 345 -39.02 17.06 14.30
CA ALA A 345 -40.19 16.22 14.53
C ALA A 345 -41.45 17.00 14.11
N ASP A 346 -41.83 16.90 12.85
CA ASP A 346 -43.11 17.40 12.33
C ASP A 346 -44.19 16.41 12.75
N THR A 347 -44.77 16.69 13.90
CA THR A 347 -45.88 15.93 14.49
C THR A 347 -47.19 16.07 13.70
N SER A 348 -47.19 16.61 12.47
CA SER A 348 -48.41 17.02 11.75
C SER A 348 -48.79 16.19 10.54
N LYS A 349 -48.09 15.08 10.22
CA LYS A 349 -48.46 14.23 9.04
C LYS A 349 -48.56 12.75 9.37
N HIS A 350 -49.66 12.36 9.99
CA HIS A 350 -50.23 11.04 9.81
C HIS A 350 -51.51 11.17 8.97
N PRO A 351 -51.47 10.80 7.68
CA PRO A 351 -52.69 10.40 6.99
C PRO A 351 -52.83 8.88 7.08
N ALA A 352 -53.75 8.44 7.92
CA ALA A 352 -54.24 7.08 7.91
C ALA A 352 -54.89 6.77 6.55
N ALA A 353 -54.16 6.13 5.64
CA ALA A 353 -54.72 5.55 4.42
C ALA A 353 -54.79 4.02 4.57
N VAL A 354 -55.83 3.60 5.26
CA VAL A 354 -56.32 2.21 5.22
C VAL A 354 -56.88 1.95 3.82
N ARG A 355 -56.10 1.35 2.94
CA ARG A 355 -56.61 0.77 1.67
C ARG A 355 -57.36 -0.52 1.99
N ARG A 356 -58.71 -0.41 2.01
CA ARG A 356 -59.60 -1.58 1.96
C ARG A 356 -59.37 -2.35 0.67
N VAL A 357 -58.86 -3.58 0.76
CA VAL A 357 -58.87 -4.56 -0.32
C VAL A 357 -60.29 -5.04 -0.54
N ARG A 358 -60.94 -4.62 -1.62
CA ARG A 358 -62.22 -5.18 -2.10
C ARG A 358 -61.97 -6.61 -2.64
N ARG A 359 -62.46 -7.59 -1.91
CA ARG A 359 -62.60 -8.95 -2.43
C ARG A 359 -63.68 -8.93 -3.54
N ARG A 360 -63.32 -9.17 -4.77
CA ARG A 360 -64.28 -9.54 -5.82
C ARG A 360 -64.62 -11.01 -5.62
N ARG A 361 -65.88 -11.28 -5.37
CA ARG A 361 -66.53 -12.59 -5.58
C ARG A 361 -66.78 -12.74 -7.07
N THR A 362 -66.35 -13.81 -7.65
CA THR A 362 -66.81 -14.31 -8.96
C THR A 362 -67.74 -15.48 -8.73
N TYR A 363 -68.82 -15.42 -9.42
CA TYR A 363 -69.72 -16.55 -9.64
C TYR A 363 -69.09 -17.55 -10.63
#